data_2a4ab160d2efa46cc4569846943e7d9f
#
_entry.id   2a4ab160d2efa46cc4569846943e7d9f
#
_cell.length_a   1.000
_cell.length_b   1.000
_cell.length_c   1.000
_cell.angle_alpha   90.00
_cell.angle_beta   90.00
_cell.angle_gamma   90.00
#
_symmetry.space_group_name_H-M   'P 1'
#
loop_
_entity.id
_entity.type
_entity.pdbx_description
1 polymer ?
#
loop_
_entity_poly.entity_id
_entity_poly.type
_entity_poly.pdbx_seq_one_letter_code
_entity_poly.pdbx_strand_id
1 'polypeptide(L)'
;MKIETRVIINCPIEEVFVYSTDPENTPEWQTGLLESRVTSAGPIGVGSTIRDVRVFMGRQAASTVQVVVYEPNKEFTLKIESGEINFKARHLYESTGDGTKVTFIAEGKPKGFFKHAARLIARKMQQQFESDFLKSKHVLEDVEERTVRSSPSLASV
;
A
#
# COMPACT_ATOMS: atom_id res chain seq x y z
N MET A 1 -14.03 -12.41 -3.19
CA MET A 1 -12.74 -12.22 -3.87
C MET A 1 -11.68 -11.91 -2.85
N LYS A 2 -10.59 -12.66 -2.84
CA LYS A 2 -9.47 -12.46 -1.92
C LYS A 2 -8.16 -12.44 -2.70
N ILE A 3 -7.31 -11.49 -2.39
CA ILE A 3 -5.97 -11.33 -2.94
C ILE A 3 -5.00 -11.31 -1.77
N GLU A 4 -3.91 -12.05 -1.87
CA GLU A 4 -2.84 -12.05 -0.88
C GLU A 4 -1.49 -12.00 -1.58
N THR A 5 -0.62 -11.11 -1.13
CA THR A 5 0.77 -11.05 -1.57
C THR A 5 1.69 -10.75 -0.40
N ARG A 6 2.95 -11.17 -0.52
CA ARG A 6 3.98 -10.97 0.50
C ARG A 6 5.25 -10.46 -0.15
N VAL A 7 5.94 -9.58 0.54
CA VAL A 7 7.24 -9.08 0.12
C VAL A 7 8.15 -8.92 1.33
N ILE A 8 9.43 -9.22 1.16
CA ILE A 8 10.46 -8.95 2.16
C ILE A 8 11.27 -7.77 1.68
N ILE A 9 11.29 -6.70 2.48
CA ILE A 9 11.96 -5.45 2.20
C ILE A 9 13.16 -5.34 3.16
N ASN A 10 14.35 -5.12 2.62
CA ASN A 10 15.57 -4.98 3.41
C ASN A 10 15.73 -3.58 4.00
N CYS A 11 14.73 -3.19 4.79
CA CYS A 11 14.68 -1.92 5.52
C CYS A 11 14.07 -2.15 6.90
N PRO A 12 14.43 -1.33 7.90
CA PRO A 12 13.81 -1.38 9.22
C PRO A 12 12.30 -1.19 9.16
N ILE A 13 11.58 -1.85 10.05
CA ILE A 13 10.11 -1.85 10.05
C ILE A 13 9.51 -0.44 10.23
N GLU A 14 10.17 0.41 11.01
CA GLU A 14 9.76 1.80 11.23
C GLU A 14 9.76 2.60 9.92
N GLU A 15 10.78 2.42 9.10
CA GLU A 15 10.90 3.10 7.80
C GLU A 15 9.88 2.57 6.80
N VAL A 16 9.71 1.26 6.75
CA VAL A 16 8.72 0.62 5.86
C VAL A 16 7.31 1.06 6.21
N PHE A 17 6.98 1.08 7.51
CA PHE A 17 5.66 1.49 7.98
C PHE A 17 5.37 2.95 7.67
N VAL A 18 6.27 3.87 8.02
CA VAL A 18 6.10 5.30 7.76
C VAL A 18 5.94 5.59 6.28
N TYR A 19 6.77 4.99 5.44
CA TYR A 19 6.69 5.18 3.98
C TYR A 19 5.37 4.66 3.39
N SER A 20 5.00 3.43 3.74
CA SER A 20 3.85 2.76 3.13
C SER A 20 2.49 3.24 3.65
N THR A 21 2.45 3.90 4.80
CA THR A 21 1.22 4.45 5.37
C THR A 21 1.00 5.93 5.04
N ASP A 22 1.97 6.58 4.40
CA ASP A 22 1.81 7.93 3.88
C ASP A 22 1.13 7.89 2.50
N PRO A 23 -0.11 8.39 2.38
CA PRO A 23 -0.82 8.35 1.10
C PRO A 23 -0.10 9.08 -0.03
N GLU A 24 0.64 10.13 0.26
CA GLU A 24 1.38 10.90 -0.76
C GLU A 24 2.50 10.09 -1.42
N ASN A 25 3.02 9.06 -0.75
CA ASN A 25 4.01 8.13 -1.32
C ASN A 25 3.37 7.02 -2.17
N THR A 26 2.09 6.74 -1.98
CA THR A 26 1.44 5.59 -2.62
C THR A 26 1.48 5.62 -4.15
N PRO A 27 1.30 6.77 -4.83
CA PRO A 27 1.43 6.83 -6.28
C PRO A 27 2.83 6.45 -6.82
N GLU A 28 3.87 6.50 -6.00
CA GLU A 28 5.23 6.14 -6.41
C GLU A 28 5.38 4.65 -6.73
N TRP A 29 4.55 3.80 -6.11
CA TRP A 29 4.66 2.36 -6.25
C TRP A 29 3.38 1.63 -6.67
N GLN A 30 2.19 2.22 -6.49
CA GLN A 30 0.95 1.64 -6.99
C GLN A 30 0.65 2.10 -8.42
N THR A 31 0.63 1.14 -9.33
CA THR A 31 0.31 1.40 -10.74
C THR A 31 -1.14 1.84 -10.90
N GLY A 32 -1.34 2.88 -11.68
CA GLY A 32 -2.66 3.42 -11.97
C GLY A 32 -3.22 4.36 -10.90
N LEU A 33 -2.56 4.50 -9.76
CA LEU A 33 -2.92 5.50 -8.76
C LEU A 33 -2.30 6.85 -9.13
N LEU A 34 -3.12 7.83 -9.46
CA LEU A 34 -2.69 9.15 -9.92
C LEU A 34 -2.49 10.13 -8.76
N GLU A 35 -3.35 10.04 -7.77
CA GLU A 35 -3.37 10.91 -6.59
C GLU A 35 -3.85 10.14 -5.38
N SER A 36 -3.23 10.37 -4.24
CA SER A 36 -3.71 9.90 -2.93
C SER A 36 -3.38 10.95 -1.89
N ARG A 37 -4.39 11.40 -1.14
CA ARG A 37 -4.20 12.45 -0.13
C ARG A 37 -5.17 12.31 1.03
N VAL A 38 -4.71 12.66 2.23
CA VAL A 38 -5.56 12.74 3.41
C VAL A 38 -6.51 13.93 3.28
N THR A 39 -7.80 13.69 3.49
CA THR A 39 -8.86 14.71 3.43
C THR A 39 -9.42 15.07 4.80
N SER A 40 -9.15 14.25 5.82
CA SER A 40 -9.51 14.54 7.21
C SER A 40 -8.48 15.44 7.89
N ALA A 41 -8.89 16.13 8.95
CA ALA A 41 -7.99 16.96 9.76
C ALA A 41 -7.07 16.11 10.63
N GLY A 42 -5.89 16.66 10.95
CA GLY A 42 -4.91 16.04 11.84
C GLY A 42 -4.04 14.97 11.20
N PRO A 43 -3.15 14.34 11.99
CA PRO A 43 -2.29 13.28 11.51
C PRO A 43 -3.08 12.03 11.15
N ILE A 44 -2.52 11.21 10.25
CA ILE A 44 -3.16 9.95 9.84
C ILE A 44 -3.31 9.00 11.03
N GLY A 45 -4.47 8.39 11.15
CA GLY A 45 -4.82 7.43 12.19
C GLY A 45 -6.18 6.82 11.92
N VAL A 46 -6.70 6.04 12.87
CA VAL A 46 -8.06 5.46 12.76
C VAL A 46 -9.10 6.55 12.57
N GLY A 47 -9.96 6.37 11.57
CA GLY A 47 -10.99 7.35 11.20
C GLY A 47 -10.54 8.36 10.15
N SER A 48 -9.25 8.45 9.83
CA SER A 48 -8.77 9.29 8.74
C SER A 48 -9.39 8.88 7.42
N THR A 49 -9.69 9.88 6.58
CA THR A 49 -10.18 9.68 5.22
C THR A 49 -9.14 10.09 4.21
N ILE A 50 -9.04 9.31 3.16
CA ILE A 50 -8.10 9.50 2.05
C ILE A 50 -8.92 9.55 0.77
N ARG A 51 -8.56 10.46 -0.13
CA ARG A 51 -9.10 10.50 -1.48
C ARG A 51 -8.08 9.93 -2.44
N ASP A 52 -8.47 8.86 -3.11
CA ASP A 52 -7.70 8.24 -4.18
C ASP A 52 -8.31 8.55 -5.53
N VAL A 53 -7.46 8.87 -6.49
CA VAL A 53 -7.82 8.97 -7.90
C VAL A 53 -6.99 7.98 -8.68
N ARG A 54 -7.63 7.04 -9.34
CA ARG A 54 -6.93 6.00 -10.10
C ARG A 54 -7.55 5.72 -11.45
N VAL A 55 -6.75 5.18 -12.35
CA VAL A 55 -7.23 4.62 -13.60
C VAL A 55 -7.52 3.14 -13.39
N PHE A 56 -8.75 2.74 -13.67
CA PHE A 56 -9.18 1.36 -13.63
C PHE A 56 -9.95 1.04 -14.92
N MET A 57 -9.50 0.01 -15.64
CA MET A 57 -10.08 -0.39 -16.93
C MET A 57 -10.23 0.76 -17.94
N GLY A 58 -9.18 1.60 -18.04
CA GLY A 58 -9.15 2.73 -18.97
C GLY A 58 -9.97 3.95 -18.55
N ARG A 59 -10.57 3.93 -17.38
CA ARG A 59 -11.37 5.05 -16.84
C ARG A 59 -10.76 5.58 -15.56
N GLN A 60 -10.77 6.90 -15.42
CA GLN A 60 -10.38 7.57 -14.19
C GLN A 60 -11.56 7.55 -13.21
N ALA A 61 -11.31 7.12 -11.99
CA ALA A 61 -12.29 7.08 -10.91
C ALA A 61 -11.69 7.59 -9.61
N ALA A 62 -12.50 8.31 -8.85
CA ALA A 62 -12.19 8.71 -7.49
C ALA A 62 -12.87 7.78 -6.50
N SER A 63 -12.19 7.46 -5.43
CA SER A 63 -12.74 6.69 -4.31
C SER A 63 -12.39 7.34 -2.98
N THR A 64 -13.23 7.09 -1.98
CA THR A 64 -12.95 7.45 -0.60
C THR A 64 -12.44 6.22 0.13
N VAL A 65 -11.32 6.39 0.79
CA VAL A 65 -10.65 5.36 1.57
C VAL A 65 -10.69 5.78 3.03
N GLN A 66 -11.05 4.87 3.91
CA GLN A 66 -11.08 5.11 5.34
C GLN A 66 -10.05 4.22 6.05
N VAL A 67 -9.27 4.80 6.94
CA VAL A 67 -8.38 4.06 7.82
C VAL A 67 -9.20 3.45 8.97
N VAL A 68 -9.20 2.13 9.07
CA VAL A 68 -9.97 1.40 10.09
C VAL A 68 -9.10 0.73 11.13
N VAL A 69 -7.84 0.45 10.82
CA VAL A 69 -6.81 0.02 11.79
C VAL A 69 -5.53 0.80 11.52
N TYR A 70 -4.92 1.30 12.56
CA TYR A 70 -3.63 1.98 12.51
C TYR A 70 -2.83 1.61 13.77
N GLU A 71 -2.05 0.56 13.66
CA GLU A 71 -1.15 0.10 14.72
C GLU A 71 0.30 0.21 14.23
N PRO A 72 1.09 1.19 14.72
CA PRO A 72 2.45 1.40 14.26
C PRO A 72 3.29 0.12 14.25
N ASN A 73 3.94 -0.14 13.12
CA ASN A 73 4.80 -1.30 12.89
C ASN A 73 4.10 -2.67 12.96
N LYS A 74 2.76 -2.69 12.95
CA LYS A 74 1.97 -3.93 13.03
C LYS A 74 0.93 -4.06 11.93
N GLU A 75 -0.03 -3.15 11.90
CA GLU A 75 -1.15 -3.24 10.97
C GLU A 75 -1.64 -1.87 10.51
N PHE A 76 -1.86 -1.75 9.21
CA PHE A 76 -2.53 -0.65 8.56
C PHE A 76 -3.65 -1.22 7.69
N THR A 77 -4.90 -0.93 8.04
CA THR A 77 -6.06 -1.49 7.35
C THR A 77 -6.96 -0.39 6.84
N LEU A 78 -7.29 -0.50 5.56
CA LEU A 78 -8.10 0.43 4.81
C LEU A 78 -9.42 -0.20 4.40
N LYS A 79 -10.48 0.59 4.44
CA LYS A 79 -11.77 0.29 3.82
C LYS A 79 -11.93 1.20 2.62
N ILE A 80 -12.10 0.60 1.46
CA ILE A 80 -12.23 1.32 0.19
C ILE A 80 -13.65 1.12 -0.32
N GLU A 81 -14.38 2.22 -0.48
CA GLU A 81 -15.72 2.21 -1.04
C GLU A 81 -15.67 2.84 -2.44
N SER A 82 -15.80 2.01 -3.44
CA SER A 82 -16.00 2.43 -4.81
C SER A 82 -17.42 2.03 -5.28
N GLY A 83 -17.91 2.66 -6.32
CA GLY A 83 -19.23 2.31 -6.87
C GLY A 83 -19.33 0.88 -7.41
N GLU A 84 -18.19 0.26 -7.70
CA GLU A 84 -18.10 -1.01 -8.43
C GLU A 84 -17.63 -2.17 -7.54
N ILE A 85 -16.68 -1.91 -6.65
CA ILE A 85 -16.11 -2.94 -5.76
C ILE A 85 -15.81 -2.28 -4.41
N ASN A 86 -16.27 -2.91 -3.33
CA ASN A 86 -15.87 -2.54 -1.99
C ASN A 86 -14.79 -3.48 -1.49
N PHE A 87 -13.69 -2.92 -1.00
CA PHE A 87 -12.55 -3.66 -0.48
C PHE A 87 -12.25 -3.33 0.97
N LYS A 88 -11.72 -4.33 1.66
CA LYS A 88 -10.93 -4.17 2.86
C LYS A 88 -9.49 -4.60 2.55
N ALA A 89 -8.55 -3.69 2.69
CA ALA A 89 -7.14 -3.91 2.39
C ALA A 89 -6.33 -3.86 3.68
N ARG A 90 -5.74 -4.99 4.07
CA ARG A 90 -4.92 -5.13 5.28
C ARG A 90 -3.45 -5.19 4.89
N HIS A 91 -2.64 -4.39 5.55
CA HIS A 91 -1.18 -4.43 5.46
C HIS A 91 -0.65 -4.86 6.83
N LEU A 92 0.00 -6.00 6.88
CA LEU A 92 0.60 -6.55 8.09
C LEU A 92 2.13 -6.45 7.99
N TYR A 93 2.75 -6.01 9.07
CA TYR A 93 4.20 -5.75 9.13
C TYR A 93 4.83 -6.61 10.20
N GLU A 94 5.91 -7.30 9.86
CA GLU A 94 6.70 -8.13 10.78
C GLU A 94 8.19 -7.94 10.53
N SER A 95 8.95 -7.73 11.61
CA SER A 95 10.41 -7.71 11.51
C SER A 95 10.96 -9.09 11.19
N THR A 96 11.94 -9.16 10.27
CA THR A 96 12.60 -10.39 9.86
C THR A 96 14.12 -10.17 9.88
N GLY A 97 14.77 -10.41 10.99
CA GLY A 97 16.21 -10.12 11.08
C GLY A 97 16.51 -8.65 10.73
N ASP A 98 17.15 -8.41 9.58
CA ASP A 98 17.53 -7.06 9.15
C ASP A 98 16.46 -6.36 8.29
N GLY A 99 15.33 -6.99 8.06
CA GLY A 99 14.31 -6.49 7.15
C GLY A 99 12.90 -6.55 7.71
N THR A 100 11.97 -6.37 6.83
CA THR A 100 10.53 -6.35 7.11
C THR A 100 9.77 -7.22 6.14
N LYS A 101 8.93 -8.12 6.65
CA LYS A 101 7.94 -8.81 5.84
C LYS A 101 6.63 -8.01 5.86
N VAL A 102 6.16 -7.63 4.67
CA VAL A 102 4.86 -7.02 4.48
C VAL A 102 3.93 -8.05 3.86
N THR A 103 2.83 -8.34 4.53
CA THR A 103 1.76 -9.17 4.02
C THR A 103 0.56 -8.30 3.70
N PHE A 104 0.14 -8.32 2.45
CA PHE A 104 -1.03 -7.60 1.98
C PHE A 104 -2.18 -8.57 1.72
N ILE A 105 -3.34 -8.26 2.27
CA ILE A 105 -4.56 -9.05 2.10
C ILE A 105 -5.69 -8.11 1.71
N ALA A 106 -6.22 -8.27 0.50
CA ALA A 106 -7.39 -7.53 0.07
C ALA A 106 -8.58 -8.48 -0.09
N GLU A 107 -9.67 -8.15 0.55
CA GLU A 107 -10.93 -8.86 0.44
C GLU A 107 -12.00 -7.90 -0.08
N GLY A 108 -12.76 -8.34 -1.08
CA GLY A 108 -13.77 -7.51 -1.69
C GLY A 108 -14.94 -8.30 -2.27
N LYS A 109 -16.03 -7.57 -2.45
CA LYS A 109 -17.25 -8.09 -3.10
C LYS A 109 -17.53 -7.24 -4.34
N PRO A 110 -17.35 -7.81 -5.54
CA PRO A 110 -17.77 -7.16 -6.77
C PRO A 110 -19.28 -6.98 -6.81
N LYS A 111 -19.73 -5.86 -7.37
CA LYS A 111 -21.15 -5.51 -7.53
C LYS A 111 -21.57 -5.53 -8.99
N GLY A 112 -22.84 -5.79 -9.25
CA GLY A 112 -23.43 -5.71 -10.58
C GLY A 112 -22.74 -6.58 -11.61
N PHE A 113 -22.38 -6.01 -12.76
CA PHE A 113 -21.69 -6.68 -13.86
C PHE A 113 -20.36 -7.35 -13.42
N PHE A 114 -19.64 -6.75 -12.49
CA PHE A 114 -18.37 -7.25 -12.01
C PHE A 114 -18.45 -8.59 -11.25
N LYS A 115 -19.63 -8.98 -10.78
CA LYS A 115 -19.83 -10.31 -10.17
C LYS A 115 -19.51 -11.45 -11.15
N HIS A 116 -19.86 -11.29 -12.43
CA HIS A 116 -19.65 -12.30 -13.46
C HIS A 116 -18.20 -12.39 -13.91
N ALA A 117 -17.43 -11.32 -13.75
CA ALA A 117 -16.03 -11.23 -14.11
C ALA A 117 -15.07 -11.34 -12.90
N ALA A 118 -15.59 -11.72 -11.72
CA ALA A 118 -14.84 -11.68 -10.46
C ALA A 118 -13.52 -12.45 -10.50
N ARG A 119 -13.47 -13.63 -11.12
CA ARG A 119 -12.24 -14.44 -11.24
C ARG A 119 -11.17 -13.76 -12.09
N LEU A 120 -11.58 -13.18 -13.22
CA LEU A 120 -10.67 -12.47 -14.11
C LEU A 120 -10.12 -11.21 -13.46
N ILE A 121 -10.99 -10.45 -12.79
CA ILE A 121 -10.62 -9.25 -12.04
C ILE A 121 -9.65 -9.61 -10.92
N ALA A 122 -9.96 -10.64 -10.13
CA ALA A 122 -9.09 -11.09 -9.05
C ALA A 122 -7.69 -11.49 -9.54
N ARG A 123 -7.62 -12.21 -10.68
CA ARG A 123 -6.33 -12.58 -11.27
C ARG A 123 -5.51 -11.37 -11.70
N LYS A 124 -6.13 -10.41 -12.38
CA LYS A 124 -5.46 -9.18 -12.80
C LYS A 124 -5.00 -8.35 -11.61
N MET A 125 -5.84 -8.23 -10.59
CA MET A 125 -5.48 -7.51 -9.37
C MET A 125 -4.36 -8.20 -8.59
N GLN A 126 -4.37 -9.54 -8.52
CA GLN A 126 -3.30 -10.30 -7.90
C GLN A 126 -1.95 -9.99 -8.56
N GLN A 127 -1.88 -10.07 -9.89
CA GLN A 127 -0.68 -9.76 -10.65
C GLN A 127 -0.23 -8.30 -10.47
N GLN A 128 -1.18 -7.38 -10.45
CA GLN A 128 -0.91 -5.96 -10.27
C GLN A 128 -0.32 -5.69 -8.89
N PHE A 129 -0.93 -6.21 -7.83
CA PHE A 129 -0.43 -6.00 -6.46
C PHE A 129 0.92 -6.66 -6.23
N GLU A 130 1.15 -7.86 -6.76
CA GLU A 130 2.48 -8.50 -6.70
C GLU A 130 3.56 -7.61 -7.32
N SER A 131 3.29 -7.05 -8.49
CA SER A 131 4.19 -6.12 -9.16
C SER A 131 4.38 -4.82 -8.37
N ASP A 132 3.30 -4.25 -7.85
CA ASP A 132 3.33 -3.00 -7.09
C ASP A 132 4.13 -3.15 -5.78
N PHE A 133 3.97 -4.24 -5.05
CA PHE A 133 4.74 -4.49 -3.84
C PHE A 133 6.22 -4.74 -4.11
N LEU A 134 6.57 -5.38 -5.23
CA LEU A 134 7.96 -5.47 -5.67
C LEU A 134 8.55 -4.09 -5.98
N LYS A 135 7.76 -3.22 -6.58
CA LYS A 135 8.18 -1.83 -6.84
C LYS A 135 8.39 -1.06 -5.54
N SER A 136 7.51 -1.21 -4.55
CA SER A 136 7.70 -0.59 -3.23
C SER A 136 9.00 -1.06 -2.55
N LYS A 137 9.32 -2.34 -2.67
CA LYS A 137 10.58 -2.92 -2.20
C LYS A 137 11.79 -2.20 -2.83
N HIS A 138 11.78 -2.06 -4.15
CA HIS A 138 12.89 -1.39 -4.85
C HIS A 138 13.03 0.08 -4.45
N VAL A 139 11.91 0.80 -4.36
CA VAL A 139 11.93 2.22 -3.94
C VAL A 139 12.52 2.37 -2.54
N LEU A 140 12.07 1.57 -1.58
CA LEU A 140 12.55 1.63 -0.20
C LEU A 140 14.01 1.23 -0.06
N GLU A 141 14.44 0.16 -0.71
CA GLU A 141 15.83 -0.31 -0.66
C GLU A 141 16.80 0.66 -1.34
N ASP A 142 16.40 1.30 -2.43
CA ASP A 142 17.20 2.33 -3.09
C ASP A 142 17.39 3.58 -2.21
N VAL A 143 16.35 3.99 -1.49
CA VAL A 143 16.43 5.11 -0.52
C VAL A 143 17.38 4.74 0.62
N GLU A 144 17.29 3.54 1.16
CA GLU A 144 18.16 3.05 2.23
C GLU A 144 19.64 3.02 1.79
N GLU A 145 19.93 2.50 0.61
CA GLU A 145 21.29 2.50 0.06
C GLU A 145 21.87 3.91 -0.11
N ARG A 146 21.07 4.86 -0.57
CA ARG A 146 21.48 6.27 -0.70
C ARG A 146 21.77 6.88 0.65
N THR A 147 20.96 6.60 1.66
CA THR A 147 21.13 7.10 3.02
C THR A 147 22.43 6.56 3.62
N VAL A 148 22.69 5.27 3.47
CA VAL A 148 23.93 4.64 3.93
C VAL A 148 25.17 5.23 3.24
N ARG A 149 25.10 5.45 1.92
CA ARG A 149 26.21 6.05 1.15
C ARG A 149 26.46 7.52 1.48
N SER A 150 25.41 8.27 1.83
CA SER A 150 25.50 9.69 2.17
C SER A 150 25.82 9.95 3.64
N SER A 151 25.72 8.94 4.49
CA SER A 151 26.15 9.06 5.88
C SER A 151 27.66 9.28 5.90
N PRO A 152 28.17 10.35 6.54
CA PRO A 152 29.60 10.52 6.68
C PRO A 152 30.13 9.33 7.43
N SER A 153 31.10 8.63 6.84
CA SER A 153 31.89 7.66 7.56
C SER A 153 32.41 8.36 8.82
N LEU A 154 31.97 7.94 9.99
CA LEU A 154 32.68 8.21 11.24
C LEU A 154 33.97 7.42 11.15
N ALA A 155 34.84 7.82 10.24
CA ALA A 155 36.20 7.40 10.24
C ALA A 155 36.75 7.89 11.57
N SER A 156 36.80 7.00 12.53
CA SER A 156 37.54 7.20 13.77
C SER A 156 38.91 7.76 13.45
N VAL A 157 39.16 8.89 13.99
CA VAL A 157 40.50 9.41 14.12
C VAL A 157 41.36 8.43 14.91
#